data_781d4b67458269a8ec765d1b0bbccc9d
#
_entry.id   781d4b67458269a8ec765d1b0bbccc9d
#
_cell.length_a   1.000
_cell.length_b   1.000
_cell.length_c   1.000
_cell.angle_alpha   90.00
_cell.angle_beta   90.00
_cell.angle_gamma   90.00
#
_symmetry.space_group_name_H-M   'P 1'
#
loop_
_entity.id
_entity.type
_entity.pdbx_description
1 polymer ?
#
loop_
_entity_poly.entity_id
_entity_poly.type
_entity_poly.pdbx_seq_one_letter_code
_entity_poly.pdbx_strand_id
1 'polypeptide(L)'
;MLYDVSSSYYEGRTCPLARFGHDRDGKTGLPIIVYGVMTDGDGRPVATEVYAGNVGDPKTVPDQVETLRARFGVGHVVLVGDRGMLTQTQIDHLKTYPGLGWISALRSPAIRALVESGTLQLSLFDAQHLAEITAAASPGERLVACFNPLLADERRRKREDLLLATERDLAALARAAARRT
;
A
#
# COMPACT_ATOMS: atom_id res chain seq x y z
N MET A 1 2.07 -8.60 -14.94
CA MET A 1 3.38 -8.65 -14.29
C MET A 1 3.24 -8.13 -12.87
N LEU A 2 3.80 -8.82 -11.88
CA LEU A 2 3.74 -8.43 -10.47
C LEU A 2 5.13 -8.02 -10.03
N TYR A 3 5.21 -6.97 -9.21
CA TYR A 3 6.45 -6.54 -8.58
C TYR A 3 6.19 -6.31 -7.09
N ASP A 4 7.02 -6.90 -6.26
CA ASP A 4 6.97 -6.77 -4.82
C ASP A 4 8.37 -6.57 -4.24
N VAL A 5 8.44 -5.88 -3.10
CA VAL A 5 9.67 -5.56 -2.40
C VAL A 5 9.61 -6.14 -0.99
N SER A 6 10.69 -6.80 -0.62
CA SER A 6 10.86 -7.37 0.71
C SER A 6 12.22 -6.96 1.31
N SER A 7 12.47 -7.33 2.55
CA SER A 7 13.74 -7.07 3.21
C SER A 7 14.14 -8.22 4.11
N SER A 8 15.44 -8.37 4.32
CA SER A 8 16.00 -9.34 5.27
C SER A 8 16.98 -8.66 6.20
N TYR A 9 17.01 -9.09 7.45
CA TYR A 9 18.01 -8.64 8.43
C TYR A 9 19.38 -9.17 8.08
N TYR A 10 20.38 -8.35 8.38
CA TYR A 10 21.77 -8.71 8.21
C TYR A 10 22.51 -8.62 9.55
N GLU A 11 22.98 -9.74 10.04
CA GLU A 11 23.72 -9.84 11.29
C GLU A 11 25.25 -9.73 11.13
N GLY A 12 25.73 -9.61 9.89
CA GLY A 12 27.14 -9.43 9.57
C GLY A 12 27.60 -7.96 9.65
N ARG A 13 28.90 -7.73 9.38
CA ARG A 13 29.52 -6.40 9.46
C ARG A 13 30.11 -5.90 8.14
N THR A 14 30.14 -6.71 7.10
CA THR A 14 30.90 -6.45 5.88
C THR A 14 30.08 -6.14 4.65
N CYS A 15 28.74 -6.33 4.68
CA CYS A 15 27.90 -6.06 3.53
C CYS A 15 27.67 -4.55 3.32
N PRO A 16 28.10 -3.99 2.17
CA PRO A 16 27.94 -2.57 1.88
C PRO A 16 26.49 -2.15 1.66
N LEU A 17 25.59 -3.11 1.40
CA LEU A 17 24.15 -2.85 1.19
C LEU A 17 23.37 -2.87 2.52
N ALA A 18 23.94 -3.45 3.59
CA ALA A 18 23.28 -3.47 4.88
C ALA A 18 23.20 -2.06 5.48
N ARG A 19 21.98 -1.56 5.65
CA ARG A 19 21.68 -0.23 6.21
C ARG A 19 20.46 -0.30 7.11
N PHE A 20 20.39 0.62 8.07
CA PHE A 20 19.17 0.83 8.83
C PHE A 20 18.10 1.45 7.92
N GLY A 21 16.94 0.83 7.87
CA GLY A 21 15.83 1.22 7.03
C GLY A 21 14.48 0.92 7.66
N HIS A 22 13.42 0.93 6.84
CA HIS A 22 12.09 0.59 7.30
C HIS A 22 11.99 -0.90 7.57
N ASP A 23 11.87 -1.23 8.85
CA ASP A 23 11.68 -2.60 9.32
C ASP A 23 10.22 -3.03 9.13
N ARG A 24 10.00 -4.12 8.39
CA ARG A 24 8.68 -4.68 8.11
C ARG A 24 8.24 -5.72 9.14
N ASP A 25 9.19 -6.29 9.89
CA ASP A 25 8.94 -7.39 10.82
C ASP A 25 8.94 -6.96 12.29
N GLY A 26 9.10 -5.66 12.58
CA GLY A 26 9.08 -5.11 13.94
C GLY A 26 10.34 -5.37 14.76
N LYS A 27 11.45 -5.81 14.13
CA LYS A 27 12.74 -5.98 14.79
C LYS A 27 13.58 -4.73 14.63
N THR A 28 13.57 -3.88 15.62
CA THR A 28 14.38 -2.65 15.64
C THR A 28 15.85 -2.93 15.94
N GLY A 29 16.75 -2.11 15.39
CA GLY A 29 18.17 -2.11 15.75
C GLY A 29 19.07 -3.01 14.91
N LEU A 30 18.57 -3.68 13.89
CA LEU A 30 19.37 -4.44 12.93
C LEU A 30 19.36 -3.78 11.55
N PRO A 31 20.51 -3.75 10.83
CA PRO A 31 20.54 -3.32 9.44
C PRO A 31 19.80 -4.34 8.57
N ILE A 32 19.21 -3.88 7.50
CA ILE A 32 18.49 -4.70 6.53
C ILE A 32 19.10 -4.57 5.14
N ILE A 33 18.80 -5.52 4.28
CA ILE A 33 19.02 -5.48 2.83
C ILE A 33 17.63 -5.55 2.19
N VAL A 34 17.37 -4.68 1.23
CA VAL A 34 16.11 -4.64 0.49
C VAL A 34 16.29 -5.38 -0.83
N TYR A 35 15.29 -6.14 -1.24
CA TYR A 35 15.28 -6.81 -2.54
C TYR A 35 13.90 -6.76 -3.16
N GLY A 36 13.87 -6.59 -4.48
CA GLY A 36 12.67 -6.59 -5.29
C GLY A 36 12.63 -7.82 -6.20
N VAL A 37 11.47 -8.42 -6.32
CA VAL A 37 11.23 -9.56 -7.22
C VAL A 37 10.14 -9.19 -8.21
N MET A 38 10.43 -9.39 -9.49
CA MET A 38 9.48 -9.22 -10.56
C MET A 38 9.09 -10.59 -11.11
N THR A 39 7.78 -10.81 -11.30
CA THR A 39 7.24 -12.06 -11.82
C THR A 39 6.47 -11.83 -13.11
N ASP A 40 6.38 -12.87 -13.94
CA ASP A 40 5.46 -12.93 -15.07
C ASP A 40 3.99 -13.12 -14.62
N GLY A 41 3.08 -13.33 -15.60
CA GLY A 41 1.66 -13.57 -15.32
C GLY A 41 1.38 -14.90 -14.63
N ASP A 42 2.30 -15.86 -14.70
CA ASP A 42 2.20 -17.18 -14.08
C ASP A 42 2.86 -17.23 -12.69
N GLY A 43 3.40 -16.08 -12.22
CA GLY A 43 4.07 -15.96 -10.92
C GLY A 43 5.54 -16.42 -10.94
N ARG A 44 6.14 -16.67 -12.11
CA ARG A 44 7.55 -17.06 -12.21
C ARG A 44 8.46 -15.84 -12.09
N PRO A 45 9.50 -15.86 -11.23
CA PRO A 45 10.43 -14.75 -11.12
C PRO A 45 11.21 -14.55 -12.43
N VAL A 46 11.19 -13.34 -12.96
CA VAL A 46 11.88 -12.95 -14.20
C VAL A 46 13.03 -11.99 -13.96
N ALA A 47 12.99 -11.24 -12.87
CA ALA A 47 14.07 -10.38 -12.43
C ALA A 47 14.09 -10.24 -10.91
N THR A 48 15.29 -10.10 -10.37
CA THR A 48 15.54 -9.79 -8.96
C THR A 48 16.61 -8.74 -8.87
N GLU A 49 16.35 -7.69 -8.06
CA GLU A 49 17.30 -6.62 -7.79
C GLU A 49 17.50 -6.49 -6.28
N VAL A 50 18.71 -6.12 -5.88
CA VAL A 50 19.08 -5.96 -4.47
C VAL A 50 19.50 -4.52 -4.21
N TYR A 51 18.93 -3.92 -3.18
CA TYR A 51 19.13 -2.52 -2.81
C TYR A 51 19.70 -2.37 -1.41
N ALA A 52 20.29 -1.22 -1.15
CA ALA A 52 20.66 -0.87 0.21
C ALA A 52 19.43 -0.78 1.13
N GLY A 53 19.58 -1.17 2.39
CA GLY A 53 18.47 -1.29 3.33
C GLY A 53 17.72 0.02 3.62
N ASN A 54 18.28 1.18 3.30
CA ASN A 54 17.66 2.49 3.42
C ASN A 54 16.91 2.96 2.15
N VAL A 55 16.83 2.11 1.12
CA VAL A 55 16.05 2.41 -0.09
C VAL A 55 14.58 2.09 0.17
N GLY A 56 13.72 3.09 0.02
CA GLY A 56 12.27 2.89 0.13
C GLY A 56 11.68 2.29 -1.14
N ASP A 57 10.63 1.49 -1.01
CA ASP A 57 9.98 0.75 -2.09
C ASP A 57 9.66 1.58 -3.34
N PRO A 58 9.10 2.81 -3.22
CA PRO A 58 8.83 3.62 -4.40
C PRO A 58 10.04 3.94 -5.26
N LYS A 59 11.23 4.00 -4.64
CA LYS A 59 12.48 4.32 -5.35
C LYS A 59 12.99 3.17 -6.21
N THR A 60 12.49 1.95 -6.00
CA THR A 60 12.87 0.77 -6.78
C THR A 60 12.11 0.63 -8.10
N VAL A 61 10.94 1.28 -8.22
CA VAL A 61 10.06 1.15 -9.39
C VAL A 61 10.69 1.62 -10.70
N PRO A 62 11.38 2.78 -10.77
CA PRO A 62 12.02 3.23 -12.00
C PRO A 62 13.04 2.23 -12.56
N ASP A 63 13.86 1.64 -11.69
CA ASP A 63 14.88 0.64 -12.10
C ASP A 63 14.23 -0.59 -12.71
N GLN A 64 13.07 -1.00 -12.21
CA GLN A 64 12.33 -2.14 -12.74
C GLN A 64 11.72 -1.83 -14.09
N VAL A 65 11.20 -0.62 -14.29
CA VAL A 65 10.70 -0.17 -15.59
C VAL A 65 11.82 -0.19 -16.64
N GLU A 66 12.99 0.32 -16.29
CA GLU A 66 14.15 0.33 -17.15
C GLU A 66 14.61 -1.10 -17.50
N THR A 67 14.69 -1.99 -16.50
CA THR A 67 15.02 -3.41 -16.69
C THR A 67 14.06 -4.09 -17.68
N LEU A 68 12.75 -3.83 -17.55
CA LEU A 68 11.73 -4.37 -18.46
C LEU A 68 11.95 -3.93 -19.91
N ARG A 69 12.23 -2.67 -20.10
CA ARG A 69 12.39 -2.07 -21.42
C ARG A 69 13.73 -2.43 -22.05
N ALA A 70 14.82 -2.21 -21.32
CA ALA A 70 16.17 -2.38 -21.85
C ALA A 70 16.58 -3.85 -21.95
N ARG A 71 16.23 -4.66 -20.96
CA ARG A 71 16.67 -6.07 -20.89
C ARG A 71 15.71 -7.02 -21.56
N PHE A 72 14.40 -6.80 -21.42
CA PHE A 72 13.39 -7.72 -21.94
C PHE A 72 12.68 -7.21 -23.19
N GLY A 73 12.92 -5.97 -23.61
CA GLY A 73 12.31 -5.39 -24.82
C GLY A 73 10.78 -5.30 -24.75
N VAL A 74 10.21 -5.26 -23.57
CA VAL A 74 8.75 -5.32 -23.37
C VAL A 74 8.14 -3.94 -23.60
N GLY A 75 7.33 -3.81 -24.68
CA GLY A 75 6.70 -2.56 -25.07
C GLY A 75 5.40 -2.24 -24.30
N HIS A 76 4.67 -3.27 -23.83
CA HIS A 76 3.39 -3.10 -23.12
C HIS A 76 3.41 -3.90 -21.82
N VAL A 77 3.26 -3.21 -20.69
CA VAL A 77 3.31 -3.80 -19.36
C VAL A 77 2.26 -3.15 -18.47
N VAL A 78 1.60 -3.94 -17.63
CA VAL A 78 0.81 -3.45 -16.52
C VAL A 78 1.55 -3.82 -15.23
N LEU A 79 2.03 -2.80 -14.51
CA LEU A 79 2.62 -2.96 -13.20
C LEU A 79 1.51 -3.08 -12.15
N VAL A 80 1.60 -4.09 -11.31
CA VAL A 80 0.70 -4.25 -10.16
C VAL A 80 1.54 -4.07 -8.89
N GLY A 81 1.21 -3.06 -8.12
CA GLY A 81 1.92 -2.74 -6.90
C GLY A 81 0.98 -2.26 -5.80
N ASP A 82 1.41 -2.39 -4.56
CA ASP A 82 0.64 -1.90 -3.44
C ASP A 82 0.64 -0.35 -3.37
N ARG A 83 -0.22 0.20 -2.51
CA ARG A 83 -0.33 1.65 -2.27
C ARG A 83 0.92 2.29 -1.65
N GLY A 84 1.82 1.50 -1.09
CA GLY A 84 3.09 1.95 -0.54
C GLY A 84 4.15 2.12 -1.61
N MET A 85 4.11 1.28 -2.63
CA MET A 85 5.05 1.22 -3.73
C MET A 85 4.71 2.20 -4.87
N LEU A 86 3.46 2.19 -5.34
CA LEU A 86 3.00 3.08 -6.42
C LEU A 86 2.39 4.36 -5.83
N THR A 87 3.24 5.30 -5.48
CA THR A 87 2.84 6.65 -5.05
C THR A 87 2.48 7.51 -6.26
N GLN A 88 1.87 8.68 -6.03
CA GLN A 88 1.53 9.62 -7.11
C GLN A 88 2.75 9.98 -7.97
N THR A 89 3.91 10.18 -7.35
CA THR A 89 5.16 10.48 -8.06
C THR A 89 5.56 9.36 -9.02
N GLN A 90 5.43 8.08 -8.61
CA GLN A 90 5.70 6.94 -9.48
C GLN A 90 4.66 6.83 -10.59
N ILE A 91 3.39 7.06 -10.30
CA ILE A 91 2.33 7.07 -11.31
C ILE A 91 2.58 8.14 -12.36
N ASP A 92 2.93 9.37 -11.95
CA ASP A 92 3.23 10.46 -12.86
C ASP A 92 4.46 10.14 -13.74
N HIS A 93 5.45 9.47 -13.18
CA HIS A 93 6.60 8.97 -13.93
C HIS A 93 6.20 7.85 -14.91
N LEU A 94 5.38 6.88 -14.50
CA LEU A 94 4.89 5.80 -15.36
C LEU A 94 4.09 6.34 -16.56
N LYS A 95 3.31 7.42 -16.36
CA LYS A 95 2.55 8.09 -17.44
C LYS A 95 3.45 8.61 -18.57
N THR A 96 4.71 8.87 -18.31
CA THR A 96 5.66 9.33 -19.33
C THR A 96 6.12 8.21 -20.29
N TYR A 97 5.91 6.95 -19.94
CA TYR A 97 6.32 5.81 -20.76
C TYR A 97 5.15 5.26 -21.57
N PRO A 98 5.21 5.31 -22.92
CA PRO A 98 4.19 4.70 -23.77
C PRO A 98 4.06 3.20 -23.50
N GLY A 99 2.85 2.69 -23.43
CA GLY A 99 2.57 1.26 -23.25
C GLY A 99 2.68 0.76 -21.80
N LEU A 100 2.96 1.61 -20.82
CA LEU A 100 2.90 1.25 -19.42
C LEU A 100 1.54 1.59 -18.82
N GLY A 101 0.95 0.60 -18.15
CA GLY A 101 -0.21 0.75 -17.29
C GLY A 101 0.14 0.37 -15.85
N TRP A 102 -0.76 0.65 -14.94
CA TRP A 102 -0.59 0.27 -13.53
C TRP A 102 -1.92 -0.11 -12.89
N ILE A 103 -1.84 -0.94 -11.86
CA ILE A 103 -2.92 -1.26 -10.94
C ILE A 103 -2.36 -1.05 -9.52
N SER A 104 -3.01 -0.21 -8.74
CA SER A 104 -2.64 0.05 -7.35
C SER A 104 -3.88 0.35 -6.51
N ALA A 105 -3.70 0.51 -5.21
CA ALA A 105 -4.79 0.89 -4.31
C ALA A 105 -4.61 2.32 -3.81
N LEU A 106 -5.72 3.03 -3.66
CA LEU A 106 -5.72 4.35 -3.04
C LEU A 106 -5.40 4.26 -1.54
N ARG A 107 -4.71 5.27 -1.02
CA ARG A 107 -4.49 5.44 0.41
C ARG A 107 -5.77 5.87 1.12
N SER A 108 -5.91 5.51 2.39
CA SER A 108 -7.10 5.81 3.19
C SER A 108 -7.55 7.30 3.17
N PRO A 109 -6.64 8.30 3.20
CA PRO A 109 -7.06 9.70 3.07
C PRO A 109 -7.73 10.02 1.73
N ALA A 110 -7.23 9.47 0.61
CA ALA A 110 -7.81 9.67 -0.71
C ALA A 110 -9.20 9.00 -0.82
N ILE A 111 -9.35 7.79 -0.27
CA ILE A 111 -10.66 7.12 -0.20
C ILE A 111 -11.65 7.95 0.62
N ARG A 112 -11.21 8.51 1.76
CA ARG A 112 -12.04 9.38 2.59
C ARG A 112 -12.50 10.62 1.83
N ALA A 113 -11.61 11.27 1.10
CA ALA A 113 -11.96 12.45 0.29
C ALA A 113 -13.02 12.12 -0.78
N LEU A 114 -12.97 10.93 -1.40
CA LEU A 114 -13.99 10.47 -2.35
C LEU A 114 -15.37 10.28 -1.67
N VAL A 115 -15.40 9.80 -0.45
CA VAL A 115 -16.63 9.66 0.33
C VAL A 115 -17.17 11.03 0.77
N GLU A 116 -16.31 11.89 1.29
CA GLU A 116 -16.68 13.24 1.76
C GLU A 116 -17.18 14.14 0.63
N SER A 117 -16.62 14.00 -0.57
CA SER A 117 -17.08 14.71 -1.78
C SER A 117 -18.37 14.15 -2.39
N GLY A 118 -18.87 13.01 -1.87
CA GLY A 118 -20.02 12.31 -2.45
C GLY A 118 -19.73 11.57 -3.76
N THR A 119 -18.48 11.54 -4.22
CA THR A 119 -18.06 10.80 -5.43
C THR A 119 -18.20 9.29 -5.24
N LEU A 120 -17.97 8.80 -4.02
CA LEU A 120 -18.14 7.39 -3.63
C LEU A 120 -19.27 7.28 -2.61
N GLN A 121 -20.37 6.60 -2.98
CA GLN A 121 -21.54 6.36 -2.14
C GLN A 121 -21.92 4.88 -2.14
N LEU A 122 -22.56 4.41 -1.07
CA LEU A 122 -22.98 3.01 -0.95
C LEU A 122 -24.00 2.60 -2.02
N SER A 123 -24.80 3.53 -2.53
CA SER A 123 -25.79 3.30 -3.60
C SER A 123 -25.17 2.96 -4.95
N LEU A 124 -23.86 3.19 -5.14
CA LEU A 124 -23.18 2.92 -6.40
C LEU A 124 -22.73 1.46 -6.53
N PHE A 125 -22.72 0.70 -5.43
CA PHE A 125 -22.23 -0.69 -5.47
C PHE A 125 -23.27 -1.64 -6.07
N ASP A 126 -22.80 -2.48 -6.99
CA ASP A 126 -23.59 -3.53 -7.64
C ASP A 126 -23.82 -4.76 -6.72
N ALA A 127 -24.45 -5.79 -7.25
CA ALA A 127 -24.69 -7.05 -6.52
C ALA A 127 -23.40 -7.81 -6.14
N GLN A 128 -22.28 -7.49 -6.76
CA GLN A 128 -20.95 -8.04 -6.46
C GLN A 128 -20.16 -7.16 -5.50
N HIS A 129 -20.79 -6.10 -4.98
CA HIS A 129 -20.16 -5.10 -4.12
C HIS A 129 -19.02 -4.34 -4.79
N LEU A 130 -19.14 -4.10 -6.11
CA LEU A 130 -18.20 -3.31 -6.90
C LEU A 130 -18.88 -2.03 -7.38
N ALA A 131 -18.11 -0.95 -7.43
CA ALA A 131 -18.51 0.31 -8.03
C ALA A 131 -17.36 0.88 -8.85
N GLU A 132 -17.62 1.18 -10.11
CA GLU A 132 -16.67 1.93 -10.94
C GLU A 132 -17.03 3.42 -10.89
N ILE A 133 -16.04 4.23 -10.57
CA ILE A 133 -16.19 5.68 -10.41
C ILE A 133 -15.14 6.44 -11.20
N THR A 134 -15.44 7.67 -11.52
CA THR A 134 -14.47 8.65 -12.05
C THR A 134 -14.27 9.76 -11.02
N ALA A 135 -13.04 10.23 -10.88
CA ALA A 135 -12.71 11.31 -9.98
C ALA A 135 -11.85 12.37 -10.67
N ALA A 136 -12.16 13.64 -10.44
CA ALA A 136 -11.38 14.74 -10.99
C ALA A 136 -9.92 14.75 -10.52
N ALA A 137 -9.65 14.18 -9.35
CA ALA A 137 -8.30 14.03 -8.81
C ALA A 137 -7.46 12.95 -9.52
N SER A 138 -8.10 12.09 -10.34
CA SER A 138 -7.43 10.99 -11.06
C SER A 138 -7.87 10.97 -12.52
N PRO A 139 -7.53 12.01 -13.31
CA PRO A 139 -7.99 12.14 -14.68
C PRO A 139 -7.43 11.00 -15.56
N GLY A 140 -8.33 10.35 -16.32
CA GLY A 140 -7.97 9.24 -17.20
C GLY A 140 -7.68 7.92 -16.49
N GLU A 141 -7.85 7.85 -15.18
CA GLU A 141 -7.72 6.63 -14.40
C GLU A 141 -9.09 5.98 -14.15
N ARG A 142 -9.10 4.66 -14.18
CA ARG A 142 -10.26 3.85 -13.82
C ARG A 142 -10.19 3.51 -12.35
N LEU A 143 -11.15 3.98 -11.56
CA LEU A 143 -11.23 3.68 -10.14
C LEU A 143 -12.32 2.63 -9.89
N VAL A 144 -11.95 1.53 -9.24
CA VAL A 144 -12.88 0.47 -8.86
C VAL A 144 -12.90 0.37 -7.34
N ALA A 145 -14.04 0.71 -6.74
CA ALA A 145 -14.27 0.53 -5.31
C ALA A 145 -14.83 -0.86 -5.04
N CYS A 146 -14.31 -1.53 -4.03
CA CYS A 146 -14.78 -2.83 -3.54
C CYS A 146 -15.33 -2.66 -2.12
N PHE A 147 -16.57 -3.04 -1.90
CA PHE A 147 -17.16 -3.09 -0.56
C PHE A 147 -17.13 -4.52 -0.03
N ASN A 148 -16.47 -4.73 1.11
CA ASN A 148 -16.45 -6.03 1.78
C ASN A 148 -17.34 -5.97 3.03
N PRO A 149 -18.55 -6.56 3.01
CA PRO A 149 -19.48 -6.51 4.11
C PRO A 149 -18.97 -7.20 5.38
N LEU A 150 -18.22 -8.30 5.24
CA LEU A 150 -17.65 -9.02 6.39
C LEU A 150 -16.61 -8.14 7.12
N LEU A 151 -15.75 -7.48 6.36
CA LEU A 151 -14.77 -6.56 6.93
C LEU A 151 -15.41 -5.31 7.54
N ALA A 152 -16.50 -4.83 6.95
CA ALA A 152 -17.28 -3.72 7.49
C ALA A 152 -17.89 -4.08 8.83
N ASP A 153 -18.46 -5.28 8.97
CA ASP A 153 -19.03 -5.78 10.22
C ASP A 153 -17.96 -6.01 11.30
N GLU A 154 -16.82 -6.59 10.94
CA GLU A 154 -15.69 -6.74 11.87
C GLU A 154 -15.22 -5.39 12.41
N ARG A 155 -15.05 -4.41 11.52
CA ARG A 155 -14.63 -3.05 11.91
C ARG A 155 -15.68 -2.34 12.75
N ARG A 156 -16.98 -2.59 12.52
CA ARG A 156 -18.07 -2.07 13.35
C ARG A 156 -17.98 -2.63 14.76
N ARG A 157 -17.90 -3.96 14.91
CA ARG A 157 -17.74 -4.61 16.21
C ARG A 157 -16.54 -4.09 16.98
N LYS A 158 -15.39 -3.98 16.30
CA LYS A 158 -14.16 -3.46 16.91
C LYS A 158 -14.30 -2.02 17.43
N ARG A 159 -15.05 -1.16 16.71
CA ARG A 159 -15.36 0.20 17.18
C ARG A 159 -16.28 0.19 18.40
N GLU A 160 -17.30 -0.66 18.39
CA GLU A 160 -18.22 -0.82 19.52
C GLU A 160 -17.47 -1.30 20.78
N ASP A 161 -16.58 -2.29 20.64
CA ASP A 161 -15.74 -2.79 21.73
C ASP A 161 -14.83 -1.70 22.30
N LEU A 162 -14.21 -0.88 21.43
CA LEU A 162 -13.37 0.24 21.86
C LEU A 162 -14.18 1.34 22.59
N LEU A 163 -15.38 1.65 22.12
CA LEU A 163 -16.28 2.60 22.79
C LEU A 163 -16.66 2.09 24.18
N LEU A 164 -17.07 0.83 24.31
CA LEU A 164 -17.42 0.22 25.58
C LEU A 164 -16.22 0.17 26.56
N ALA A 165 -15.01 -0.06 26.06
CA ALA A 165 -13.80 -0.01 26.87
C ALA A 165 -13.55 1.42 27.38
N THR A 166 -13.65 2.41 26.49
CA THR A 166 -13.46 3.83 26.83
C THR A 166 -14.51 4.30 27.86
N GLU A 167 -15.77 3.91 27.71
CA GLU A 167 -16.83 4.23 28.67
C GLU A 167 -16.56 3.65 30.07
N ARG A 168 -16.06 2.40 30.13
CA ARG A 168 -15.65 1.77 31.39
C ARG A 168 -14.51 2.52 32.07
N ASP A 169 -13.50 2.93 31.31
CA ASP A 169 -12.36 3.69 31.83
C ASP A 169 -12.79 5.07 32.32
N LEU A 170 -13.63 5.77 31.56
CA LEU A 170 -14.21 7.07 31.97
C LEU A 170 -15.06 6.95 33.26
N ALA A 171 -15.87 5.91 33.39
CA ALA A 171 -16.67 5.67 34.57
C ALA A 171 -15.77 5.34 35.78
N ALA A 172 -14.65 4.66 35.60
CA ALA A 172 -13.67 4.42 36.66
C ALA A 172 -13.00 5.72 37.13
N LEU A 173 -12.60 6.58 36.19
CA LEU A 173 -12.00 7.89 36.47
C LEU A 173 -13.01 8.82 37.19
N ALA A 174 -14.26 8.87 36.75
CA ALA A 174 -15.31 9.68 37.39
C ALA A 174 -15.54 9.25 38.82
N ARG A 175 -15.59 7.93 39.10
CA ARG A 175 -15.70 7.41 40.49
C ARG A 175 -14.47 7.74 41.35
N ALA A 176 -13.28 7.71 40.78
CA ALA A 176 -12.06 8.08 41.50
C ALA A 176 -12.01 9.58 41.80
N ALA A 177 -12.47 10.44 40.89
CA ALA A 177 -12.57 11.89 41.10
C ALA A 177 -13.59 12.23 42.20
N ALA A 178 -14.77 11.60 42.20
CA ALA A 178 -15.82 11.83 43.21
C ALA A 178 -15.42 11.40 44.64
N ARG A 179 -14.41 10.54 44.79
CA ARG A 179 -13.87 10.13 46.10
C ARG A 179 -12.84 11.10 46.68
N ARG A 180 -12.36 12.07 45.88
CA ARG A 180 -11.35 13.05 46.28
C ARG A 180 -11.93 14.41 46.65
N THR A 181 -13.21 14.61 46.43
CA THR A 181 -14.04 15.72 46.92
C THR A 181 -14.77 15.32 48.19
#